data_9506e9b7d2a637661f232c31d5bcf454
#
_entry.id   9506e9b7d2a637661f232c31d5bcf454
#
_cell.length_a   1.000
_cell.length_b   1.000
_cell.length_c   1.000
_cell.angle_alpha   90.00
_cell.angle_beta   90.00
_cell.angle_gamma   90.00
#
_symmetry.space_group_name_H-M   'P 1'
#
loop_
_entity.id
_entity.type
_entity.pdbx_description
1 polymer ?
#
loop_
_entity_poly.entity_id
_entity_poly.type
_entity_poly.pdbx_seq_one_letter_code
_entity_poly.pdbx_strand_id
1 'polypeptide(L)'
;DKAVANALFDAAGIPHTKWLSACRWEIESDLDGVCDGAIAKLGWPIFVKPANAGSSVGITKAHDRDELKQAIALALENDHKVVFEAFVDGHEVECAVIGSDPAVATRPGEILAGAEFYTYDDKYKNGVSQVVIPARLSEEKLDEVKTYAAMAYTALNCEGLARCDFFVEHGTD
;
A
#
# COMPACT_ATOMS: atom_id res chain seq x y z
N ASP A 1 -11.48 2.70 0.49
CA ASP A 1 -11.43 1.23 0.59
C ASP A 1 -10.30 0.69 -0.29
N LYS A 2 -9.24 0.13 0.34
CA LYS A 2 -8.05 -0.38 -0.36
C LYS A 2 -8.37 -1.53 -1.33
N ALA A 3 -9.33 -2.39 -0.97
CA ALA A 3 -9.71 -3.50 -1.85
C ALA A 3 -10.42 -3.00 -3.13
N VAL A 4 -11.24 -1.97 -3.01
CA VAL A 4 -11.88 -1.32 -4.18
C VAL A 4 -10.82 -0.61 -5.04
N ALA A 5 -9.90 0.11 -4.41
CA ALA A 5 -8.80 0.76 -5.13
C ALA A 5 -7.94 -0.26 -5.91
N ASN A 6 -7.52 -1.35 -5.27
CA ASN A 6 -6.74 -2.40 -5.91
C ASN A 6 -7.49 -3.05 -7.09
N ALA A 7 -8.80 -3.30 -6.95
CA ALA A 7 -9.61 -3.83 -8.04
C ALA A 7 -9.71 -2.87 -9.24
N LEU A 8 -9.75 -1.56 -9.00
CA LEU A 8 -9.71 -0.56 -10.06
C LEU A 8 -8.33 -0.43 -10.70
N PHE A 9 -7.25 -0.60 -9.93
CA PHE A 9 -5.89 -0.67 -10.47
C PHE A 9 -5.70 -1.90 -11.35
N ASP A 10 -6.20 -3.08 -10.95
CA ASP A 10 -6.24 -4.29 -11.79
C ASP A 10 -6.94 -4.00 -13.13
N ALA A 11 -8.13 -3.40 -13.07
CA ALA A 11 -8.94 -3.09 -14.26
C ALA A 11 -8.27 -2.05 -15.18
N ALA A 12 -7.50 -1.12 -14.62
CA ALA A 12 -6.76 -0.10 -15.35
C ALA A 12 -5.39 -0.59 -15.86
N GLY A 13 -4.97 -1.81 -15.53
CA GLY A 13 -3.66 -2.36 -15.90
C GLY A 13 -2.48 -1.67 -15.20
N ILE A 14 -2.70 -1.09 -14.02
CA ILE A 14 -1.67 -0.45 -13.21
C ILE A 14 -0.94 -1.52 -12.40
N PRO A 15 0.39 -1.63 -12.50
CA PRO A 15 1.16 -2.55 -11.66
C PRO A 15 0.99 -2.22 -10.17
N HIS A 16 0.66 -3.22 -9.37
CA HIS A 16 0.59 -3.06 -7.92
C HIS A 16 0.92 -4.39 -7.22
N THR A 17 1.11 -4.37 -5.91
CA THR A 17 1.46 -5.56 -5.15
C THR A 17 0.35 -6.62 -5.22
N LYS A 18 0.72 -7.90 -5.13
CA LYS A 18 -0.26 -8.99 -5.02
C LYS A 18 -1.10 -8.79 -3.76
N TRP A 19 -2.38 -8.96 -3.88
CA TRP A 19 -3.31 -8.70 -2.79
C TRP A 19 -4.49 -9.67 -2.79
N LEU A 20 -5.17 -9.75 -1.66
CA LEU A 20 -6.51 -10.30 -1.50
C LEU A 20 -7.24 -9.60 -0.35
N SER A 21 -8.53 -9.82 -0.23
CA SER A 21 -9.32 -9.30 0.89
C SER A 21 -10.29 -10.34 1.40
N ALA A 22 -10.67 -10.22 2.68
CA ALA A 22 -11.72 -11.01 3.28
C ALA A 22 -12.59 -10.13 4.18
N CYS A 23 -13.89 -10.34 4.17
CA CYS A 23 -14.81 -9.71 5.09
C CYS A 23 -14.84 -10.44 6.42
N ARG A 24 -15.28 -9.76 7.49
CA ARG A 24 -15.41 -10.33 8.83
C ARG A 24 -16.14 -11.67 8.83
N TRP A 25 -17.26 -11.78 8.13
CA TRP A 25 -18.06 -12.99 8.11
C TRP A 25 -17.31 -14.20 7.46
N GLU A 26 -16.45 -13.96 6.48
CA GLU A 26 -15.59 -14.99 5.85
C GLU A 26 -14.54 -15.46 6.84
N ILE A 27 -13.89 -14.50 7.51
CA ILE A 27 -12.85 -14.77 8.52
C ILE A 27 -13.42 -15.53 9.73
N GLU A 28 -14.58 -15.11 10.23
CA GLU A 28 -15.25 -15.78 11.36
C GLU A 28 -15.77 -17.18 10.98
N SER A 29 -16.10 -17.41 9.71
CA SER A 29 -16.54 -18.71 9.22
C SER A 29 -15.39 -19.68 9.03
N ASP A 30 -14.23 -19.22 8.51
CA ASP A 30 -13.07 -20.06 8.21
C ASP A 30 -11.75 -19.24 8.28
N LEU A 31 -11.31 -18.93 9.47
CA LEU A 31 -10.05 -18.20 9.68
C LEU A 31 -8.85 -18.94 9.10
N ASP A 32 -8.80 -20.26 9.26
CA ASP A 32 -7.66 -21.05 8.78
C ASP A 32 -7.61 -21.10 7.27
N GLY A 33 -8.75 -21.24 6.59
CA GLY A 33 -8.83 -21.18 5.13
C GLY A 33 -8.45 -19.81 4.58
N VAL A 34 -8.85 -18.72 5.24
CA VAL A 34 -8.41 -17.36 4.87
C VAL A 34 -6.89 -17.21 5.02
N CYS A 35 -6.31 -17.71 6.12
CA CYS A 35 -4.86 -17.70 6.31
C CYS A 35 -4.13 -18.52 5.23
N ASP A 36 -4.61 -19.72 4.93
CA ASP A 36 -4.03 -20.60 3.90
C ASP A 36 -4.04 -19.94 2.53
N GLY A 37 -5.17 -19.31 2.16
CA GLY A 37 -5.31 -18.57 0.90
C GLY A 37 -4.34 -17.38 0.83
N ALA A 38 -4.18 -16.63 1.92
CA ALA A 38 -3.25 -15.52 1.98
C ALA A 38 -1.79 -15.99 1.83
N ILE A 39 -1.38 -17.00 2.58
CA ILE A 39 -0.03 -17.57 2.54
C ILE A 39 0.29 -18.11 1.14
N ALA A 40 -0.63 -18.88 0.55
CA ALA A 40 -0.42 -19.49 -0.76
C ALA A 40 -0.28 -18.45 -1.89
N LYS A 41 -1.04 -17.34 -1.82
CA LYS A 41 -1.04 -16.30 -2.85
C LYS A 41 0.11 -15.30 -2.70
N LEU A 42 0.47 -14.93 -1.46
CA LEU A 42 1.33 -13.77 -1.19
C LEU A 42 2.75 -14.18 -0.76
N GLY A 43 2.91 -15.33 -0.12
CA GLY A 43 4.17 -15.69 0.56
C GLY A 43 4.38 -14.85 1.82
N TRP A 44 5.55 -14.99 2.45
CA TRP A 44 5.94 -14.20 3.62
C TRP A 44 6.97 -13.13 3.29
N PRO A 45 6.98 -12.02 4.01
CA PRO A 45 5.97 -11.55 4.98
C PRO A 45 4.71 -11.00 4.32
N ILE A 46 3.60 -10.93 5.09
CA ILE A 46 2.30 -10.44 4.63
C ILE A 46 1.93 -9.17 5.40
N PHE A 47 1.58 -8.10 4.67
CA PHE A 47 0.95 -6.94 5.27
C PHE A 47 -0.56 -7.16 5.41
N VAL A 48 -1.07 -6.93 6.62
CA VAL A 48 -2.50 -7.02 6.97
C VAL A 48 -2.99 -5.63 7.32
N LYS A 49 -4.07 -5.20 6.66
CA LYS A 49 -4.55 -3.81 6.74
C LYS A 49 -6.08 -3.78 6.83
N PRO A 50 -6.69 -2.91 7.67
CA PRO A 50 -8.10 -2.59 7.52
C PRO A 50 -8.34 -1.88 6.16
N ALA A 51 -9.46 -2.18 5.49
CA ALA A 51 -9.73 -1.67 4.15
C ALA A 51 -9.92 -0.15 4.13
N ASN A 52 -10.53 0.45 5.16
CA ASN A 52 -10.92 1.87 5.19
C ASN A 52 -10.18 2.73 6.23
N ALA A 53 -9.15 2.22 6.90
CA ALA A 53 -8.34 3.04 7.81
C ALA A 53 -7.18 3.73 7.07
N GLY A 54 -6.76 4.88 7.59
CA GLY A 54 -5.61 5.66 7.12
C GLY A 54 -4.46 5.67 8.13
N SER A 55 -3.39 6.42 7.80
CA SER A 55 -2.25 6.72 8.69
C SER A 55 -1.64 5.50 9.37
N SER A 56 -1.55 4.39 8.68
CA SER A 56 -1.02 3.11 9.18
C SER A 56 -1.76 2.52 10.40
N VAL A 57 -2.94 3.02 10.76
CA VAL A 57 -3.74 2.48 11.87
C VAL A 57 -4.20 1.06 11.54
N GLY A 58 -3.93 0.13 12.47
CA GLY A 58 -4.32 -1.28 12.33
C GLY A 58 -3.54 -2.05 11.25
N ILE A 59 -2.43 -1.50 10.74
CA ILE A 59 -1.55 -2.18 9.79
C ILE A 59 -0.50 -2.98 10.56
N THR A 60 -0.30 -4.24 10.17
CA THR A 60 0.72 -5.13 10.73
C THR A 60 1.42 -5.89 9.61
N LYS A 61 2.73 -6.12 9.77
CA LYS A 61 3.54 -7.01 8.94
C LYS A 61 3.70 -8.33 9.67
N ALA A 62 3.15 -9.40 9.14
CA ALA A 62 3.15 -10.74 9.72
C ALA A 62 4.22 -11.61 9.04
N HIS A 63 5.02 -12.35 9.83
CA HIS A 63 6.11 -13.19 9.35
C HIS A 63 5.81 -14.68 9.46
N ASP A 64 4.77 -15.03 10.22
CA ASP A 64 4.28 -16.39 10.39
C ASP A 64 2.75 -16.42 10.58
N ARG A 65 2.21 -17.66 10.72
CA ARG A 65 0.76 -17.87 10.84
C ARG A 65 0.17 -17.28 12.13
N ASP A 66 0.89 -17.34 13.23
CA ASP A 66 0.37 -16.84 14.52
C ASP A 66 0.33 -15.32 14.52
N GLU A 67 1.36 -14.66 13.98
CA GLU A 67 1.38 -13.22 13.74
C GLU A 67 0.27 -12.82 12.74
N LEU A 68 0.03 -13.62 11.70
CA LEU A 68 -1.04 -13.35 10.73
C LEU A 68 -2.42 -13.35 11.39
N LYS A 69 -2.71 -14.33 12.26
CA LYS A 69 -3.98 -14.36 13.01
C LYS A 69 -4.14 -13.17 13.96
N GLN A 70 -3.07 -12.76 14.63
CA GLN A 70 -3.08 -11.58 15.50
C GLN A 70 -3.30 -10.30 14.68
N ALA A 71 -2.62 -10.17 13.52
CA ALA A 71 -2.77 -9.05 12.61
C ALA A 71 -4.20 -8.93 12.05
N ILE A 72 -4.83 -10.06 11.71
CA ILE A 72 -6.24 -10.10 11.29
C ILE A 72 -7.15 -9.58 12.40
N ALA A 73 -6.98 -10.06 13.63
CA ALA A 73 -7.77 -9.62 14.77
C ALA A 73 -7.64 -8.09 14.99
N LEU A 74 -6.43 -7.56 14.95
CA LEU A 74 -6.17 -6.13 15.09
C LEU A 74 -6.80 -5.30 13.94
N ALA A 75 -6.70 -5.77 12.71
CA ALA A 75 -7.32 -5.10 11.57
C ALA A 75 -8.85 -5.07 11.69
N LEU A 76 -9.47 -6.16 12.18
CA LEU A 76 -10.91 -6.25 12.42
C LEU A 76 -11.42 -5.36 13.56
N GLU A 77 -10.55 -4.87 14.45
CA GLU A 77 -10.95 -3.83 15.42
C GLU A 77 -11.24 -2.49 14.73
N ASN A 78 -10.67 -2.26 13.55
CA ASN A 78 -10.74 -0.99 12.84
C ASN A 78 -11.68 -1.02 11.61
N ASP A 79 -11.98 -2.20 11.07
CA ASP A 79 -12.87 -2.36 9.91
C ASP A 79 -13.53 -3.75 9.90
N HIS A 80 -14.59 -3.89 9.12
CA HIS A 80 -15.25 -5.18 8.84
C HIS A 80 -14.62 -5.93 7.65
N LYS A 81 -13.67 -5.31 6.94
CA LYS A 81 -12.94 -5.87 5.80
C LYS A 81 -11.44 -5.71 6.00
N VAL A 82 -10.73 -6.80 5.78
CA VAL A 82 -9.26 -6.87 5.86
C VAL A 82 -8.68 -7.05 4.47
N VAL A 83 -7.60 -6.33 4.18
CA VAL A 83 -6.79 -6.46 2.97
C VAL A 83 -5.44 -7.04 3.34
N PHE A 84 -5.00 -8.02 2.57
CA PHE A 84 -3.71 -8.67 2.68
C PHE A 84 -2.88 -8.30 1.46
N GLU A 85 -1.64 -7.89 1.66
CA GLU A 85 -0.73 -7.50 0.58
C GLU A 85 0.63 -8.18 0.74
N ALA A 86 1.23 -8.58 -0.38
CA ALA A 86 2.60 -9.08 -0.37
C ALA A 86 3.56 -7.95 0.00
N PHE A 87 4.65 -8.31 0.69
CA PHE A 87 5.76 -7.39 0.91
C PHE A 87 6.49 -7.10 -0.42
N VAL A 88 6.85 -5.86 -0.60
CA VAL A 88 7.71 -5.41 -1.70
C VAL A 88 8.98 -4.83 -1.09
N ASP A 89 10.14 -5.40 -1.44
CA ASP A 89 11.44 -4.87 -1.06
C ASP A 89 11.87 -3.80 -2.08
N GLY A 90 11.82 -2.54 -1.67
CA GLY A 90 12.03 -1.43 -2.61
C GLY A 90 12.04 -0.06 -1.94
N HIS A 91 12.28 0.95 -2.76
CA HIS A 91 12.18 2.36 -2.37
C HIS A 91 10.70 2.74 -2.16
N GLU A 92 10.34 3.29 -1.01
CA GLU A 92 9.03 3.87 -0.77
C GLU A 92 8.99 5.28 -1.38
N VAL A 93 8.09 5.50 -2.35
CA VAL A 93 8.05 6.71 -3.17
C VAL A 93 6.65 7.31 -3.14
N GLU A 94 6.56 8.60 -2.90
CA GLU A 94 5.32 9.36 -2.88
C GLU A 94 5.26 10.34 -4.05
N CYS A 95 4.11 10.41 -4.72
CA CYS A 95 3.87 11.33 -5.84
C CYS A 95 2.53 12.06 -5.64
N ALA A 96 2.56 13.38 -5.58
CA ALA A 96 1.34 14.17 -5.56
C ALA A 96 0.78 14.31 -6.99
N VAL A 97 -0.56 14.25 -7.11
CA VAL A 97 -1.28 14.48 -8.37
C VAL A 97 -2.33 15.55 -8.16
N ILE A 98 -2.39 16.52 -9.07
CA ILE A 98 -3.23 17.71 -8.97
C ILE A 98 -4.07 17.85 -10.23
N GLY A 99 -5.29 18.36 -10.08
CA GLY A 99 -6.18 18.70 -11.17
C GLY A 99 -7.31 17.71 -11.35
N SER A 100 -7.86 17.65 -12.55
CA SER A 100 -8.90 16.69 -12.92
C SER A 100 -8.71 16.19 -14.36
N ASP A 101 -8.72 17.09 -15.36
CA ASP A 101 -8.52 16.78 -16.77
C ASP A 101 -7.76 17.96 -17.44
N PRO A 102 -6.46 17.80 -17.74
CA PRO A 102 -5.61 16.64 -17.38
C PRO A 102 -5.18 16.62 -15.91
N ALA A 103 -4.96 15.43 -15.36
CA ALA A 103 -4.29 15.24 -14.08
C ALA A 103 -2.77 15.44 -14.25
N VAL A 104 -2.15 16.18 -13.33
CA VAL A 104 -0.72 16.51 -13.38
C VAL A 104 -0.01 15.91 -12.18
N ALA A 105 0.88 14.96 -12.41
CA ALA A 105 1.72 14.35 -11.38
C ALA A 105 2.99 15.20 -11.13
N THR A 106 3.32 15.41 -9.86
CA THR A 106 4.54 16.12 -9.45
C THR A 106 5.77 15.23 -9.57
N ARG A 107 6.95 15.79 -9.31
CA ARG A 107 8.18 14.99 -9.20
C ARG A 107 8.10 14.10 -7.94
N PRO A 108 8.35 12.79 -8.06
CA PRO A 108 8.25 11.87 -6.93
C PRO A 108 9.31 12.15 -5.86
N GLY A 109 8.93 11.98 -4.60
CA GLY A 109 9.82 12.00 -3.45
C GLY A 109 9.97 10.60 -2.84
N GLU A 110 11.13 10.31 -2.25
CA GLU A 110 11.42 9.07 -1.55
C GLU A 110 11.30 9.26 -0.05
N ILE A 111 10.67 8.29 0.62
CA ILE A 111 10.59 8.22 2.08
C ILE A 111 11.71 7.32 2.59
N LEU A 112 12.64 7.90 3.35
CA LEU A 112 13.64 7.14 4.08
C LEU A 112 13.08 6.82 5.46
N ALA A 113 12.47 5.64 5.60
CA ALA A 113 11.89 5.20 6.86
C ALA A 113 12.97 4.99 7.93
N GLY A 114 12.69 5.39 9.16
CA GLY A 114 13.58 5.16 10.31
C GLY A 114 13.43 3.77 10.94
N ALA A 115 12.46 2.96 10.49
CA ALA A 115 12.12 1.64 11.01
C ALA A 115 11.81 0.67 9.86
N GLU A 116 11.50 -0.60 10.19
CA GLU A 116 11.20 -1.66 9.22
C GLU A 116 10.04 -1.33 8.26
N PHE A 117 9.10 -0.46 8.67
CA PHE A 117 8.11 0.17 7.79
C PHE A 117 7.66 1.51 8.39
N TYR A 118 7.08 2.38 7.55
CA TYR A 118 6.68 3.73 7.90
C TYR A 118 5.41 3.75 8.76
N THR A 119 5.61 3.65 10.09
CA THR A 119 4.54 3.56 11.09
C THR A 119 3.86 4.91 11.37
N TYR A 120 2.71 4.86 12.07
CA TYR A 120 2.04 6.07 12.57
C TYR A 120 2.97 6.91 13.46
N ASP A 121 3.74 6.26 14.34
CA ASP A 121 4.65 6.95 15.26
C ASP A 121 5.83 7.61 14.51
N ASP A 122 6.32 7.00 13.44
CA ASP A 122 7.33 7.62 12.57
C ASP A 122 6.77 8.83 11.82
N LYS A 123 5.50 8.76 11.40
CA LYS A 123 4.84 9.85 10.66
C LYS A 123 4.60 11.08 11.51
N TYR A 124 4.26 10.92 12.78
CA TYR A 124 3.69 11.99 13.59
C TYR A 124 4.40 12.27 14.93
N LYS A 125 5.21 11.34 15.45
CA LYS A 125 5.81 11.47 16.78
C LYS A 125 7.34 11.52 16.77
N ASN A 126 7.99 10.67 16.02
CA ASN A 126 9.45 10.46 16.14
C ASN A 126 10.27 11.32 15.18
N GLY A 127 9.69 11.79 14.05
CA GLY A 127 10.35 12.66 13.07
C GLY A 127 11.64 12.07 12.49
N VAL A 128 11.80 10.73 12.52
CA VAL A 128 13.03 10.05 12.11
C VAL A 128 13.07 9.84 10.59
N SER A 129 11.90 9.78 9.95
CA SER A 129 11.81 9.61 8.51
C SER A 129 12.17 10.90 7.78
N GLN A 130 12.95 10.78 6.70
CA GLN A 130 13.34 11.87 5.83
C GLN A 130 12.67 11.74 4.48
N VAL A 131 12.27 12.88 3.91
CA VAL A 131 11.76 12.95 2.52
C VAL A 131 12.87 13.52 1.63
N VAL A 132 13.21 12.79 0.58
CA VAL A 132 14.21 13.22 -0.41
C VAL A 132 13.50 13.47 -1.74
N ILE A 133 13.57 14.70 -2.26
CA ILE A 133 12.96 15.09 -3.54
C ILE A 133 14.04 15.67 -4.45
N PRO A 134 14.23 15.13 -5.67
CA PRO A 134 13.56 13.92 -6.21
C PRO A 134 13.96 12.64 -5.48
N ALA A 135 13.16 11.57 -5.61
CA ALA A 135 13.52 10.23 -5.17
C ALA A 135 14.84 9.80 -5.83
N ARG A 136 15.63 8.97 -5.14
CA ARG A 136 16.95 8.48 -5.61
C ARG A 136 16.79 7.35 -6.64
N LEU A 137 16.12 7.66 -7.75
CA LEU A 137 15.82 6.79 -8.87
C LEU A 137 16.34 7.41 -10.17
N SER A 138 16.44 6.62 -11.22
CA SER A 138 16.75 7.13 -12.57
C SER A 138 15.62 8.06 -13.06
N GLU A 139 15.94 8.98 -13.98
CA GLU A 139 14.92 9.88 -14.57
C GLU A 139 13.81 9.09 -15.27
N GLU A 140 14.17 7.98 -15.92
CA GLU A 140 13.21 7.08 -16.58
C GLU A 140 12.21 6.50 -15.55
N LYS A 141 12.70 6.04 -14.40
CA LYS A 141 11.87 5.48 -13.35
C LYS A 141 11.01 6.55 -12.66
N LEU A 142 11.55 7.76 -12.47
CA LEU A 142 10.76 8.90 -11.96
C LEU A 142 9.60 9.25 -12.89
N ASP A 143 9.80 9.23 -14.20
CA ASP A 143 8.74 9.49 -15.18
C ASP A 143 7.72 8.33 -15.27
N GLU A 144 8.16 7.09 -15.08
CA GLU A 144 7.28 5.93 -14.96
C GLU A 144 6.36 6.05 -13.74
N VAL A 145 6.89 6.40 -12.56
CA VAL A 145 6.10 6.63 -11.34
C VAL A 145 5.08 7.74 -11.55
N LYS A 146 5.46 8.87 -12.18
CA LYS A 146 4.52 9.95 -12.50
C LYS A 146 3.37 9.47 -13.39
N THR A 147 3.70 8.64 -14.38
CA THR A 147 2.71 8.09 -15.31
C THR A 147 1.70 7.22 -14.56
N TYR A 148 2.17 6.28 -13.73
CA TYR A 148 1.29 5.44 -12.92
C TYR A 148 0.51 6.23 -11.87
N ALA A 149 1.09 7.29 -11.31
CA ALA A 149 0.39 8.17 -10.37
C ALA A 149 -0.82 8.87 -11.05
N ALA A 150 -0.63 9.42 -12.24
CA ALA A 150 -1.71 10.03 -13.02
C ALA A 150 -2.78 8.99 -13.43
N MET A 151 -2.36 7.79 -13.83
CA MET A 151 -3.28 6.68 -14.14
C MET A 151 -4.10 6.26 -12.93
N ALA A 152 -3.46 6.08 -11.77
CA ALA A 152 -4.13 5.69 -10.52
C ALA A 152 -5.14 6.74 -10.07
N TYR A 153 -4.75 8.02 -10.14
CA TYR A 153 -5.62 9.16 -9.84
C TYR A 153 -6.87 9.17 -10.72
N THR A 154 -6.69 8.96 -12.03
CA THR A 154 -7.79 8.92 -12.99
C THR A 154 -8.67 7.69 -12.80
N ALA A 155 -8.07 6.52 -12.56
CA ALA A 155 -8.80 5.26 -12.33
C ALA A 155 -9.73 5.33 -11.10
N LEU A 156 -9.31 6.06 -10.07
CA LEU A 156 -10.11 6.30 -8.86
C LEU A 156 -11.06 7.50 -8.98
N ASN A 157 -11.16 8.14 -10.15
CA ASN A 157 -11.95 9.33 -10.40
C ASN A 157 -11.69 10.46 -9.38
N CYS A 158 -10.41 10.67 -9.05
CA CYS A 158 -10.00 11.72 -8.12
C CYS A 158 -10.12 13.10 -8.76
N GLU A 159 -10.37 14.12 -7.93
CA GLU A 159 -10.32 15.53 -8.28
C GLU A 159 -9.56 16.32 -7.21
N GLY A 160 -8.96 17.46 -7.61
CA GLY A 160 -8.23 18.34 -6.71
C GLY A 160 -6.82 17.84 -6.43
N LEU A 161 -6.53 17.37 -5.22
CA LEU A 161 -5.20 16.90 -4.81
C LEU A 161 -5.28 15.51 -4.20
N ALA A 162 -4.45 14.58 -4.69
CA ALA A 162 -4.20 13.30 -4.05
C ALA A 162 -2.71 13.00 -3.99
N ARG A 163 -2.31 12.10 -3.08
CA ARG A 163 -0.98 11.51 -3.03
C ARG A 163 -1.10 10.03 -3.40
N CYS A 164 -0.27 9.61 -4.34
CA CYS A 164 -0.13 8.23 -4.76
C CYS A 164 1.21 7.69 -4.22
N ASP A 165 1.15 6.59 -3.50
CA ASP A 165 2.31 5.98 -2.86
C ASP A 165 2.68 4.69 -3.60
N PHE A 166 3.98 4.47 -3.81
CA PHE A 166 4.54 3.37 -4.59
C PHE A 166 5.71 2.71 -3.86
N PHE A 167 5.94 1.45 -4.19
CA PHE A 167 7.22 0.80 -3.97
C PHE A 167 7.89 0.57 -5.33
N VAL A 168 9.14 1.02 -5.47
CA VAL A 168 9.99 0.71 -6.62
C VAL A 168 10.96 -0.38 -6.17
N GLU A 169 10.80 -1.59 -6.72
CA GLU A 169 11.61 -2.75 -6.33
C GLU A 169 13.10 -2.49 -6.57
N HIS A 170 13.93 -2.88 -5.61
CA HIS A 170 15.39 -2.79 -5.77
C HIS A 170 15.86 -3.59 -7.00
N GLY A 171 16.75 -3.00 -7.78
CA GLY A 171 17.29 -3.59 -9.01
C GLY A 171 16.42 -3.40 -10.25
N THR A 172 15.35 -2.61 -10.15
CA THR A 172 14.52 -2.20 -11.31
C THR A 172 14.62 -0.71 -11.63
N ASP A 173 15.44 0.03 -10.91
CA ASP A 173 15.73 1.46 -10.98
C ASP A 173 16.82 1.83 -12.02
#